data_eb793439245442b3a30585c79a257207
#
_entry.id   eb793439245442b3a30585c79a257207
#
_cell.length_a   1.000
_cell.length_b   1.000
_cell.length_c   1.000
_cell.angle_alpha   90.00
_cell.angle_beta   90.00
_cell.angle_gamma   90.00
#
_symmetry.space_group_name_H-M   'P 1'
#
loop_
_entity.id
_entity.type
_entity.pdbx_description
1 polymer ?
#
loop_
_entity_poly.entity_id
_entity_poly.type
_entity_poly.pdbx_seq_one_letter_code
_entity_poly.pdbx_strand_id
1 'polypeptide(L)'
;MLASADEEDLKYFKHKTLFKAENGGRGGKNKMHGLNAADLIIKVPVGTSAYVKQDSKEALIADLSNKGQRVLVAKGGKGGKGNVHYATATRKAPKIFQPGEEGEQLDIVLHLTLAIDVCIIGYPNSGKSTLLAAISGARPQAADYPFTTTEPVLGTVDDGVKKLIWAELPALIEGSHQGKGLGNHFLCHAQRAEVLVLLLDGSTMDPGADLNHLKEEITAFDTGMADKSLVVAVNKIDLIESAGELDEIRDLPVFNGLPLFFISAKTGQGLNELISSVHRIALEKGIVETREVKPEVVFRPKPVDRRD
;
A
#
# COMPACT_ATOMS: atom_id res chain seq x y z
N MET A 1 -11.65 -10.60 8.72
CA MET A 1 -10.49 -9.70 8.91
C MET A 1 -10.98 -8.29 9.18
N LEU A 2 -10.20 -7.51 9.88
CA LEU A 2 -10.49 -6.11 10.23
C LEU A 2 -9.26 -5.26 9.97
N ALA A 3 -9.38 -4.20 9.18
CA ALA A 3 -8.34 -3.19 9.03
C ALA A 3 -8.26 -2.34 10.30
N SER A 4 -7.09 -2.32 10.94
CA SER A 4 -6.85 -1.59 12.20
C SER A 4 -5.69 -0.63 12.01
N ALA A 5 -5.88 0.63 12.41
CA ALA A 5 -4.79 1.60 12.42
C ALA A 5 -3.79 1.39 13.58
N ASP A 6 -4.10 0.44 14.49
CA ASP A 6 -3.18 0.09 15.58
C ASP A 6 -2.14 -0.95 15.14
N GLU A 7 -2.35 -1.60 13.98
CA GLU A 7 -1.40 -2.53 13.38
C GLU A 7 -0.61 -1.79 12.29
N GLU A 8 0.70 -1.83 12.35
CA GLU A 8 1.59 -1.10 11.42
C GLU A 8 2.23 -2.02 10.38
N ASP A 9 2.42 -3.31 10.72
CA ASP A 9 3.08 -4.27 9.84
C ASP A 9 2.48 -5.68 9.94
N LEU A 10 2.93 -6.57 9.04
CA LEU A 10 2.54 -7.98 9.02
C LEU A 10 3.51 -8.91 9.75
N LYS A 11 4.47 -8.41 10.54
CA LYS A 11 5.46 -9.25 11.22
C LYS A 11 4.86 -10.28 12.15
N TYR A 12 3.72 -9.96 12.79
CA TYR A 12 3.01 -10.90 13.63
C TYR A 12 2.64 -12.20 12.89
N PHE A 13 2.29 -12.10 11.60
CA PHE A 13 1.88 -13.24 10.78
C PHE A 13 3.05 -14.12 10.33
N LYS A 14 4.31 -13.63 10.40
CA LYS A 14 5.50 -14.46 10.19
C LYS A 14 5.69 -15.52 11.30
N HIS A 15 5.24 -15.20 12.51
CA HIS A 15 5.40 -16.07 13.68
C HIS A 15 4.13 -16.90 13.98
N LYS A 16 2.97 -16.36 13.63
CA LYS A 16 1.69 -17.05 13.82
C LYS A 16 0.97 -17.18 12.48
N THR A 17 1.05 -18.37 11.91
CA THR A 17 0.48 -18.68 10.59
C THR A 17 -0.88 -19.36 10.65
N LEU A 18 -1.25 -19.95 11.80
CA LEU A 18 -2.51 -20.66 11.98
C LEU A 18 -3.47 -19.85 12.86
N PHE A 19 -4.62 -19.53 12.31
CA PHE A 19 -5.73 -18.87 13.00
C PHE A 19 -6.95 -19.78 12.96
N LYS A 20 -7.39 -20.26 14.11
CA LYS A 20 -8.50 -21.20 14.22
C LYS A 20 -9.59 -20.61 15.10
N ALA A 21 -10.79 -20.40 14.53
CA ALA A 21 -11.99 -20.15 15.29
C ALA A 21 -12.48 -21.44 15.96
N GLU A 22 -13.36 -21.30 16.93
CA GLU A 22 -14.03 -22.46 17.52
C GLU A 22 -14.93 -23.16 16.50
N ASN A 23 -15.13 -24.45 16.66
CA ASN A 23 -16.10 -25.19 15.86
C ASN A 23 -17.53 -24.90 16.34
N GLY A 24 -18.52 -25.14 15.51
CA GLY A 24 -19.90 -25.10 15.90
C GLY A 24 -20.17 -26.07 17.07
N GLY A 25 -20.91 -25.62 18.05
CA GLY A 25 -21.25 -26.41 19.22
C GLY A 25 -22.11 -27.63 18.87
N ARG A 26 -21.95 -28.71 19.61
CA ARG A 26 -22.77 -29.92 19.46
C ARG A 26 -24.20 -29.66 19.90
N GLY A 27 -25.19 -30.13 19.15
CA GLY A 27 -26.56 -30.18 19.60
C GLY A 27 -26.70 -31.08 20.83
N GLY A 28 -27.65 -30.77 21.70
CA GLY A 28 -27.85 -31.45 22.96
C GLY A 28 -29.24 -32.08 23.11
N LYS A 29 -29.45 -32.73 24.27
CA LYS A 29 -30.75 -33.19 24.75
C LYS A 29 -31.55 -31.97 25.25
N ASN A 30 -32.81 -32.14 25.61
CA ASN A 30 -33.68 -31.11 26.21
C ASN A 30 -33.87 -29.85 25.34
N LYS A 31 -34.05 -30.02 24.05
CA LYS A 31 -34.28 -28.92 23.08
C LYS A 31 -33.10 -27.98 22.87
N MET A 32 -31.89 -28.36 23.27
CA MET A 32 -30.71 -27.51 23.13
C MET A 32 -30.09 -27.68 21.74
N HIS A 33 -30.05 -26.58 20.99
CA HIS A 33 -29.25 -26.47 19.76
C HIS A 33 -27.82 -26.12 20.15
N GLY A 34 -26.86 -26.60 19.37
CA GLY A 34 -25.47 -26.16 19.48
C GLY A 34 -25.35 -24.68 19.11
N LEU A 35 -24.50 -23.97 19.81
CA LEU A 35 -24.20 -22.57 19.47
C LEU A 35 -23.33 -22.52 18.21
N ASN A 36 -23.53 -21.49 17.40
CA ASN A 36 -22.56 -21.17 16.35
C ASN A 36 -21.26 -20.72 17.02
N ALA A 37 -20.13 -20.99 16.36
CA ALA A 37 -18.86 -20.46 16.82
C ALA A 37 -18.85 -18.94 16.85
N ALA A 38 -18.13 -18.37 17.81
CA ALA A 38 -17.90 -16.92 17.84
C ALA A 38 -16.98 -16.51 16.69
N ASP A 39 -17.16 -15.29 16.20
CA ASP A 39 -16.31 -14.73 15.15
C ASP A 39 -14.88 -14.55 15.69
N LEU A 40 -13.90 -15.07 14.95
CA LEU A 40 -12.49 -14.77 15.16
C LEU A 40 -12.11 -13.56 14.32
N ILE A 41 -11.78 -12.47 14.99
CA ILE A 41 -11.34 -11.23 14.32
C ILE A 41 -9.82 -11.24 14.21
N ILE A 42 -9.32 -11.23 12.98
CA ILE A 42 -7.90 -11.10 12.67
C ILE A 42 -7.68 -9.64 12.27
N LYS A 43 -6.90 -8.92 13.08
CA LYS A 43 -6.54 -7.54 12.79
C LYS A 43 -5.36 -7.51 11.83
N VAL A 44 -5.41 -6.61 10.85
CA VAL A 44 -4.37 -6.37 9.86
C VAL A 44 -4.19 -4.87 9.65
N PRO A 45 -3.01 -4.42 9.23
CA PRO A 45 -2.79 -3.02 8.88
C PRO A 45 -3.75 -2.52 7.81
N VAL A 46 -4.02 -1.22 7.80
CA VAL A 46 -4.73 -0.58 6.70
C VAL A 46 -3.87 -0.68 5.43
N GLY A 47 -4.50 -1.02 4.31
CA GLY A 47 -3.81 -1.28 3.05
C GLY A 47 -3.44 -2.74 2.82
N THR A 48 -3.95 -3.66 3.66
CA THR A 48 -3.73 -5.10 3.48
C THR A 48 -4.72 -5.68 2.48
N SER A 49 -4.21 -6.32 1.42
CA SER A 49 -4.97 -7.14 0.50
C SER A 49 -4.83 -8.62 0.87
N ALA A 50 -5.93 -9.36 0.86
CA ALA A 50 -5.97 -10.78 1.19
C ALA A 50 -6.32 -11.60 -0.07
N TYR A 51 -5.52 -12.61 -0.34
CA TYR A 51 -5.68 -13.53 -1.46
C TYR A 51 -5.86 -14.94 -0.95
N VAL A 52 -6.74 -15.72 -1.61
CA VAL A 52 -6.82 -17.17 -1.42
C VAL A 52 -5.87 -17.85 -2.38
N LYS A 53 -5.05 -18.75 -1.86
CA LYS A 53 -4.20 -19.60 -2.67
C LYS A 53 -4.99 -20.82 -3.13
N GLN A 54 -5.23 -20.93 -4.45
CA GLN A 54 -5.86 -22.09 -5.08
C GLN A 54 -4.91 -22.66 -6.12
N ASP A 55 -4.40 -23.84 -5.88
CA ASP A 55 -3.40 -24.55 -6.70
C ASP A 55 -2.14 -23.69 -6.92
N SER A 56 -1.97 -23.05 -8.05
CA SER A 56 -0.83 -22.18 -8.35
C SER A 56 -1.24 -20.73 -8.61
N LYS A 57 -2.48 -20.38 -8.29
CA LYS A 57 -3.02 -19.01 -8.51
C LYS A 57 -3.49 -18.40 -7.21
N GLU A 58 -3.30 -17.10 -7.11
CA GLU A 58 -3.83 -16.30 -6.02
C GLU A 58 -5.04 -15.51 -6.52
N ALA A 59 -6.16 -15.65 -5.83
CA ALA A 59 -7.39 -14.91 -6.12
C ALA A 59 -7.64 -13.88 -5.02
N LEU A 60 -7.80 -12.61 -5.38
CA LEU A 60 -8.12 -11.54 -4.45
C LEU A 60 -9.50 -11.78 -3.82
N ILE A 61 -9.57 -11.81 -2.50
CA ILE A 61 -10.83 -11.95 -1.74
C ILE A 61 -11.20 -10.69 -0.96
N ALA A 62 -10.20 -9.89 -0.60
CA ALA A 62 -10.45 -8.66 0.16
C ALA A 62 -9.34 -7.65 -0.07
N ASP A 63 -9.71 -6.37 -0.17
CA ASP A 63 -8.79 -5.24 -0.06
C ASP A 63 -9.26 -4.33 1.07
N LEU A 64 -8.43 -4.23 2.11
CA LEU A 64 -8.73 -3.54 3.36
C LEU A 64 -8.03 -2.17 3.38
N SER A 65 -8.46 -1.28 2.49
CA SER A 65 -7.87 0.05 2.29
C SER A 65 -8.36 1.10 3.28
N ASN A 66 -9.49 0.87 3.97
CA ASN A 66 -10.08 1.83 4.89
C ASN A 66 -10.03 1.35 6.35
N LYS A 67 -9.74 2.28 7.28
CA LYS A 67 -9.76 2.01 8.71
C LYS A 67 -11.14 1.50 9.16
N GLY A 68 -11.15 0.41 9.92
CA GLY A 68 -12.37 -0.20 10.44
C GLY A 68 -13.13 -1.07 9.45
N GLN A 69 -12.68 -1.18 8.21
CA GLN A 69 -13.26 -2.06 7.20
C GLN A 69 -13.17 -3.52 7.65
N ARG A 70 -14.26 -4.27 7.51
CA ARG A 70 -14.34 -5.68 7.88
C ARG A 70 -14.75 -6.53 6.69
N VAL A 71 -14.07 -7.64 6.51
CA VAL A 71 -14.38 -8.62 5.46
C VAL A 71 -14.41 -10.01 6.05
N LEU A 72 -15.43 -10.78 5.71
CA LEU A 72 -15.52 -12.19 6.03
C LEU A 72 -14.66 -12.96 5.03
N VAL A 73 -13.62 -13.64 5.50
CA VAL A 73 -12.70 -14.40 4.63
C VAL A 73 -12.96 -15.90 4.66
N ALA A 74 -13.46 -16.44 5.77
CA ALA A 74 -13.84 -17.84 5.92
C ALA A 74 -15.07 -17.96 6.81
N LYS A 75 -15.98 -18.86 6.49
CA LYS A 75 -17.21 -19.09 7.25
C LYS A 75 -16.95 -20.05 8.41
N GLY A 76 -17.43 -19.71 9.59
CA GLY A 76 -17.44 -20.59 10.75
C GLY A 76 -18.44 -21.74 10.62
N GLY A 77 -18.21 -22.81 11.34
CA GLY A 77 -19.13 -23.94 11.41
C GLY A 77 -20.41 -23.59 12.17
N LYS A 78 -21.53 -24.09 11.70
CA LYS A 78 -22.84 -23.93 12.37
C LYS A 78 -22.99 -24.87 13.53
N GLY A 79 -23.74 -24.47 14.54
CA GLY A 79 -24.14 -25.34 15.66
C GLY A 79 -25.02 -26.49 15.19
N GLY A 80 -24.81 -27.66 15.79
CA GLY A 80 -25.56 -28.87 15.50
C GLY A 80 -27.02 -28.80 15.97
N LYS A 81 -27.91 -29.44 15.27
CA LYS A 81 -29.33 -29.53 15.62
C LYS A 81 -29.53 -30.38 16.87
N GLY A 82 -30.34 -29.88 17.80
CA GLY A 82 -30.73 -30.61 19.01
C GLY A 82 -31.74 -31.72 18.73
N ASN A 83 -31.97 -32.58 19.73
CA ASN A 83 -32.81 -33.76 19.61
C ASN A 83 -34.26 -33.47 19.21
N VAL A 84 -34.80 -32.32 19.50
CA VAL A 84 -36.17 -31.94 19.12
C VAL A 84 -36.38 -31.94 17.62
N HIS A 85 -35.34 -31.63 16.85
CA HIS A 85 -35.41 -31.61 15.42
C HIS A 85 -35.65 -33.00 14.79
N TYR A 86 -35.37 -34.05 15.56
CA TYR A 86 -35.55 -35.46 15.19
C TYR A 86 -36.74 -36.11 15.89
N ALA A 87 -37.57 -35.33 16.59
CA ALA A 87 -38.77 -35.82 17.21
C ALA A 87 -39.84 -36.16 16.19
N THR A 88 -40.50 -37.29 16.33
CA THR A 88 -41.64 -37.70 15.53
C THR A 88 -42.86 -37.97 16.41
N ALA A 89 -44.02 -38.16 15.81
CA ALA A 89 -45.27 -38.44 16.56
C ALA A 89 -45.13 -39.68 17.45
N THR A 90 -44.33 -40.67 17.03
CA THR A 90 -44.10 -41.90 17.78
C THR A 90 -42.90 -41.84 18.70
N ARG A 91 -41.93 -40.96 18.41
CA ARG A 91 -40.68 -40.81 19.17
C ARG A 91 -40.53 -39.39 19.68
N LYS A 92 -41.20 -39.02 20.73
CA LYS A 92 -41.29 -37.62 21.25
C LYS A 92 -39.98 -37.09 21.88
N ALA A 93 -39.07 -37.97 22.32
CA ALA A 93 -37.79 -37.61 22.95
C ALA A 93 -36.63 -38.47 22.40
N PRO A 94 -36.21 -38.26 21.15
CA PRO A 94 -35.07 -39.02 20.58
C PRO A 94 -33.78 -38.68 21.30
N LYS A 95 -32.88 -39.65 21.40
CA LYS A 95 -31.53 -39.46 21.97
C LYS A 95 -30.51 -39.03 20.88
N ILE A 96 -30.96 -38.75 19.65
CA ILE A 96 -30.14 -38.41 18.51
C ILE A 96 -30.03 -36.88 18.45
N PHE A 97 -28.85 -36.39 18.19
CA PHE A 97 -28.54 -34.96 17.97
C PHE A 97 -27.36 -34.87 17.02
N GLN A 98 -27.20 -33.75 16.32
CA GLN A 98 -26.19 -33.52 15.32
C GLN A 98 -24.93 -32.91 15.97
N PRO A 99 -23.70 -33.36 15.61
CA PRO A 99 -22.50 -32.61 15.93
C PRO A 99 -22.53 -31.24 15.23
N GLY A 100 -21.76 -30.28 15.72
CA GLY A 100 -21.55 -29.03 15.01
C GLY A 100 -20.82 -29.25 13.70
N GLU A 101 -21.00 -28.34 12.78
CA GLU A 101 -20.30 -28.34 11.50
C GLU A 101 -18.88 -27.80 11.69
N GLU A 102 -17.95 -28.29 10.90
CA GLU A 102 -16.61 -27.71 10.80
C GLU A 102 -16.66 -26.41 9.99
N GLY A 103 -15.79 -25.47 10.35
CA GLY A 103 -15.65 -24.23 9.59
C GLY A 103 -14.86 -24.43 8.29
N GLU A 104 -14.95 -23.45 7.43
CA GLU A 104 -14.18 -23.38 6.19
C GLU A 104 -12.69 -23.20 6.51
N GLN A 105 -11.83 -23.89 5.75
CA GLN A 105 -10.38 -23.79 5.87
C GLN A 105 -9.81 -23.23 4.58
N LEU A 106 -9.04 -22.16 4.69
CA LEU A 106 -8.45 -21.46 3.55
C LEU A 106 -6.99 -21.09 3.85
N ASP A 107 -6.15 -21.26 2.84
CA ASP A 107 -4.81 -20.69 2.84
C ASP A 107 -4.86 -19.28 2.28
N ILE A 108 -4.52 -18.30 3.15
CA ILE A 108 -4.62 -16.87 2.82
C ILE A 108 -3.22 -16.27 2.77
N VAL A 109 -2.93 -15.59 1.66
CA VAL A 109 -1.73 -14.78 1.50
C VAL A 109 -2.11 -13.33 1.76
N LEU A 110 -1.37 -12.66 2.63
CA LEU A 110 -1.57 -11.26 2.96
C LEU A 110 -0.47 -10.43 2.31
N HIS A 111 -0.87 -9.44 1.54
CA HIS A 111 0.01 -8.42 0.98
C HIS A 111 -0.31 -7.09 1.65
N LEU A 112 0.67 -6.51 2.33
CA LEU A 112 0.57 -5.16 2.83
C LEU A 112 1.09 -4.21 1.76
N THR A 113 0.20 -3.37 1.26
CA THR A 113 0.60 -2.25 0.40
C THR A 113 0.71 -1.03 1.29
N LEU A 114 1.92 -0.50 1.43
CA LEU A 114 2.11 0.75 2.16
C LEU A 114 1.31 1.86 1.48
N ALA A 115 0.69 2.69 2.30
CA ALA A 115 0.06 3.90 1.77
C ALA A 115 1.19 4.82 1.31
N ILE A 116 1.29 5.00 0.01
CA ILE A 116 2.16 5.96 -0.63
C ILE A 116 1.27 7.11 -1.07
N ASP A 117 1.60 8.31 -0.61
CA ASP A 117 0.83 9.50 -0.97
C ASP A 117 1.37 10.12 -2.27
N VAL A 118 2.71 10.07 -2.44
CA VAL A 118 3.41 10.66 -3.57
C VAL A 118 4.43 9.69 -4.14
N CYS A 119 4.42 9.49 -5.46
CA CYS A 119 5.42 8.70 -6.16
C CYS A 119 6.35 9.56 -7.01
N ILE A 120 7.66 9.36 -6.87
CA ILE A 120 8.67 9.96 -7.74
C ILE A 120 8.99 8.97 -8.86
N ILE A 121 8.75 9.40 -10.09
CA ILE A 121 8.97 8.63 -11.32
C ILE A 121 9.95 9.39 -12.21
N GLY A 122 10.86 8.69 -12.86
CA GLY A 122 11.84 9.30 -13.77
C GLY A 122 12.86 8.30 -14.27
N TYR A 123 13.65 8.71 -15.24
CA TYR A 123 14.71 7.89 -15.82
C TYR A 123 15.84 7.58 -14.84
N PRO A 124 16.68 6.57 -15.15
CA PRO A 124 17.93 6.37 -14.42
C PRO A 124 18.74 7.68 -14.36
N ASN A 125 19.37 7.93 -13.21
CA ASN A 125 20.20 9.11 -12.98
C ASN A 125 19.49 10.49 -13.02
N SER A 126 18.16 10.58 -13.10
CA SER A 126 17.43 11.85 -12.98
C SER A 126 17.55 12.50 -11.58
N GLY A 127 18.03 11.75 -10.60
CA GLY A 127 18.26 12.23 -9.24
C GLY A 127 17.14 11.92 -8.26
N LYS A 128 16.31 10.89 -8.50
CA LYS A 128 15.19 10.50 -7.62
C LYS A 128 15.62 10.24 -6.19
N SER A 129 16.62 9.40 -5.98
CA SER A 129 17.14 9.07 -4.64
C SER A 129 17.75 10.30 -3.95
N THR A 130 18.41 11.17 -4.72
CA THR A 130 18.97 12.43 -4.20
C THR A 130 17.85 13.37 -3.77
N LEU A 131 16.79 13.49 -4.58
CA LEU A 131 15.62 14.29 -4.23
C LEU A 131 14.96 13.76 -2.96
N LEU A 132 14.66 12.47 -2.91
CA LEU A 132 14.01 11.87 -1.74
C LEU A 132 14.86 12.04 -0.47
N ALA A 133 16.18 11.88 -0.57
CA ALA A 133 17.09 12.11 0.55
C ALA A 133 17.14 13.58 0.99
N ALA A 134 17.02 14.52 0.06
CA ALA A 134 17.06 15.96 0.36
C ALA A 134 15.79 16.48 1.03
N ILE A 135 14.61 15.89 0.68
CA ILE A 135 13.32 16.37 1.19
C ILE A 135 12.82 15.60 2.41
N SER A 136 13.32 14.38 2.66
CA SER A 136 12.86 13.58 3.79
C SER A 136 13.53 14.00 5.10
N GLY A 137 12.73 14.10 6.17
CA GLY A 137 13.21 14.48 7.51
C GLY A 137 14.04 13.40 8.22
N ALA A 138 14.01 12.17 7.72
CA ALA A 138 14.81 11.04 8.18
C ALA A 138 15.49 10.38 6.97
N ARG A 139 16.54 9.57 7.21
CA ARG A 139 17.17 8.82 6.10
C ARG A 139 16.10 7.94 5.43
N PRO A 140 15.95 8.03 4.09
CA PRO A 140 15.06 7.16 3.35
C PRO A 140 15.40 5.70 3.63
N GLN A 141 14.39 4.88 3.81
CA GLN A 141 14.55 3.46 4.10
C GLN A 141 14.03 2.62 2.94
N ALA A 142 14.81 1.62 2.56
CA ALA A 142 14.35 0.58 1.69
C ALA A 142 13.26 -0.23 2.42
N ALA A 143 12.14 -0.45 1.76
CA ALA A 143 11.05 -1.23 2.32
C ALA A 143 11.05 -2.63 1.72
N ASP A 144 11.16 -3.65 2.57
CA ASP A 144 11.09 -5.07 2.19
C ASP A 144 9.70 -5.39 1.63
N TYR A 145 9.60 -5.57 0.32
CA TYR A 145 8.37 -6.04 -0.32
C TYR A 145 8.51 -7.49 -0.74
N PRO A 146 7.54 -8.34 -0.41
CA PRO A 146 7.50 -9.70 -0.94
C PRO A 146 7.39 -9.65 -2.46
N PHE A 147 8.23 -10.42 -3.14
CA PHE A 147 8.25 -10.61 -4.61
C PHE A 147 8.88 -9.50 -5.44
N THR A 148 9.55 -8.51 -4.85
CA THR A 148 10.30 -7.50 -5.60
C THR A 148 11.80 -7.76 -5.52
N THR A 149 12.49 -7.73 -6.65
CA THR A 149 13.96 -7.86 -6.72
C THR A 149 14.67 -6.53 -6.39
N THR A 150 13.92 -5.43 -6.36
CA THR A 150 14.41 -4.10 -6.02
C THR A 150 13.41 -3.47 -5.05
N GLU A 151 13.89 -2.99 -3.92
CA GLU A 151 13.07 -2.40 -2.88
C GLU A 151 12.78 -0.92 -3.19
N PRO A 152 11.51 -0.45 -3.12
CA PRO A 152 11.24 0.97 -3.19
C PRO A 152 11.83 1.67 -1.97
N VAL A 153 12.33 2.86 -2.19
CA VAL A 153 12.85 3.70 -1.11
C VAL A 153 11.76 4.67 -0.69
N LEU A 154 11.46 4.67 0.61
CA LEU A 154 10.43 5.51 1.20
C LEU A 154 11.05 6.63 2.01
N GLY A 155 10.44 7.80 1.97
CA GLY A 155 10.77 8.94 2.81
C GLY A 155 9.52 9.64 3.30
N THR A 156 9.55 10.12 4.53
CA THR A 156 8.47 10.97 5.07
C THR A 156 8.87 12.42 4.89
N VAL A 157 8.02 13.18 4.21
CA VAL A 157 8.20 14.62 3.96
C VAL A 157 7.17 15.39 4.76
N ASP A 158 7.64 16.34 5.55
CA ASP A 158 6.85 17.16 6.47
C ASP A 158 6.93 18.62 6.03
N ASP A 159 5.80 19.26 5.73
CA ASP A 159 5.72 20.69 5.39
C ASP A 159 5.41 21.57 6.61
N GLY A 160 5.43 20.99 7.81
CA GLY A 160 5.05 21.66 9.06
C GLY A 160 3.54 21.63 9.37
N VAL A 161 2.71 21.25 8.41
CA VAL A 161 1.26 21.05 8.58
C VAL A 161 0.92 19.58 8.54
N LYS A 162 1.53 18.83 7.63
CA LYS A 162 1.28 17.40 7.40
C LYS A 162 2.50 16.64 6.94
N LYS A 163 2.42 15.31 7.17
CA LYS A 163 3.43 14.36 6.71
C LYS A 163 2.86 13.53 5.59
N LEU A 164 3.55 13.52 4.45
CA LEU A 164 3.25 12.67 3.31
C LEU A 164 4.34 11.60 3.16
N ILE A 165 3.93 10.41 2.77
CA ILE A 165 4.83 9.30 2.45
C ILE A 165 5.16 9.39 0.97
N TRP A 166 6.42 9.70 0.67
CA TRP A 166 6.96 9.74 -0.67
C TRP A 166 7.70 8.44 -0.95
N ALA A 167 7.50 7.90 -2.14
CA ALA A 167 8.21 6.72 -2.62
C ALA A 167 8.99 7.05 -3.87
N GLU A 168 10.24 6.60 -3.92
CA GLU A 168 10.99 6.49 -5.15
C GLU A 168 10.64 5.16 -5.80
N LEU A 169 10.11 5.19 -7.01
CA LEU A 169 10.01 3.99 -7.83
C LEU A 169 11.33 3.74 -8.56
N PRO A 170 11.73 2.47 -8.71
CA PRO A 170 12.83 2.12 -9.59
C PRO A 170 12.63 2.74 -10.96
N ALA A 171 13.73 3.16 -11.57
CA ALA A 171 13.68 3.84 -12.86
C ALA A 171 12.86 3.07 -13.89
N LEU A 172 11.94 3.74 -14.56
CA LEU A 172 11.29 3.22 -15.74
C LEU A 172 12.38 3.06 -16.82
N ILE A 173 12.54 1.84 -17.29
CA ILE A 173 13.42 1.52 -18.41
C ILE A 173 12.51 1.35 -19.62
N GLU A 174 12.90 1.88 -20.78
CA GLU A 174 12.15 1.73 -22.03
C GLU A 174 11.73 0.28 -22.26
N GLY A 175 10.44 0.07 -22.52
CA GLY A 175 9.85 -1.25 -22.70
C GLY A 175 9.47 -1.99 -21.43
N SER A 176 9.41 -1.32 -20.28
CA SER A 176 8.95 -1.89 -19.01
C SER A 176 7.56 -2.50 -19.11
N HIS A 177 6.67 -1.92 -19.93
CA HIS A 177 5.33 -2.44 -20.22
C HIS A 177 5.34 -3.78 -20.98
N GLN A 178 6.43 -4.13 -21.69
CA GLN A 178 6.57 -5.40 -22.44
C GLN A 178 7.13 -6.54 -21.59
N GLY A 179 7.24 -6.37 -20.27
CA GLY A 179 7.82 -7.37 -19.37
C GLY A 179 9.35 -7.42 -19.38
N LYS A 180 10.00 -6.49 -20.08
CA LYS A 180 11.45 -6.30 -20.06
C LYS A 180 11.79 -5.24 -19.00
N GLY A 181 11.78 -5.60 -17.73
CA GLY A 181 12.09 -4.68 -16.65
C GLY A 181 11.56 -5.18 -15.33
N LEU A 182 11.62 -4.36 -14.29
CA LEU A 182 11.28 -4.68 -12.90
C LEU A 182 9.79 -4.98 -12.63
N GLY A 183 9.04 -5.34 -13.67
CA GLY A 183 7.74 -5.97 -13.56
C GLY A 183 6.59 -5.10 -13.03
N ASN A 184 5.39 -5.54 -13.34
CA ASN A 184 4.11 -4.93 -12.98
C ASN A 184 3.90 -4.70 -11.47
N HIS A 185 4.69 -5.32 -10.59
CA HIS A 185 4.53 -5.22 -9.15
C HIS A 185 4.88 -3.85 -8.56
N PHE A 186 5.85 -3.12 -9.14
CA PHE A 186 6.21 -1.78 -8.64
C PHE A 186 5.17 -0.72 -8.97
N LEU A 187 4.59 -0.82 -10.13
CA LEU A 187 3.60 0.14 -10.60
C LEU A 187 2.26 -0.01 -9.87
N CYS A 188 1.98 -1.18 -9.26
CA CYS A 188 0.85 -1.33 -8.32
C CYS A 188 0.94 -0.39 -7.10
N HIS A 189 2.14 -0.01 -6.70
CA HIS A 189 2.32 0.98 -5.62
C HIS A 189 2.05 2.40 -6.12
N ALA A 190 2.46 2.71 -7.35
CA ALA A 190 2.14 3.98 -7.99
C ALA A 190 0.63 4.14 -8.25
N GLN A 191 -0.09 3.03 -8.49
CA GLN A 191 -1.55 3.06 -8.64
C GLN A 191 -2.28 3.60 -7.40
N ARG A 192 -1.70 3.48 -6.21
CA ARG A 192 -2.29 3.97 -4.96
C ARG A 192 -1.84 5.39 -4.61
N ALA A 193 -0.70 5.83 -5.13
CA ALA A 193 -0.28 7.22 -4.96
C ALA A 193 -1.26 8.15 -5.67
N GLU A 194 -1.61 9.24 -5.04
CA GLU A 194 -2.53 10.22 -5.60
C GLU A 194 -1.81 11.28 -6.41
N VAL A 195 -0.55 11.55 -6.06
CA VAL A 195 0.30 12.52 -6.76
C VAL A 195 1.51 11.80 -7.36
N LEU A 196 1.75 12.03 -8.63
CA LEU A 196 2.94 11.56 -9.33
C LEU A 196 3.86 12.73 -9.62
N VAL A 197 5.09 12.67 -9.12
CA VAL A 197 6.15 13.64 -9.41
C VAL A 197 7.02 13.07 -10.52
N LEU A 198 6.92 13.63 -11.72
CA LEU A 198 7.74 13.26 -12.88
C LEU A 198 9.05 14.04 -12.81
N LEU A 199 10.13 13.35 -12.49
CA LEU A 199 11.44 13.94 -12.31
C LEU A 199 12.27 13.82 -13.57
N LEU A 200 12.51 14.96 -14.21
CA LEU A 200 13.32 15.10 -15.41
C LEU A 200 14.74 15.56 -15.06
N ASP A 201 15.69 15.21 -15.90
CA ASP A 201 17.05 15.72 -15.82
C ASP A 201 17.16 16.97 -16.69
N GLY A 202 17.37 18.13 -16.08
CA GLY A 202 17.51 19.41 -16.82
C GLY A 202 18.79 19.51 -17.64
N SER A 203 19.76 18.64 -17.41
CA SER A 203 21.01 18.59 -18.17
C SER A 203 20.92 17.75 -19.45
N THR A 204 19.78 17.13 -19.75
CA THR A 204 19.56 16.41 -21.01
C THR A 204 19.31 17.37 -22.17
N MET A 205 19.50 16.89 -23.40
CA MET A 205 19.32 17.72 -24.60
C MET A 205 17.85 18.09 -24.84
N ASP A 206 16.89 17.25 -24.40
CA ASP A 206 15.46 17.45 -24.62
C ASP A 206 14.62 16.92 -23.45
N PRO A 207 14.47 17.72 -22.36
CA PRO A 207 13.60 17.38 -21.25
C PRO A 207 12.13 17.24 -21.65
N GLY A 208 11.71 17.88 -22.74
CA GLY A 208 10.35 17.79 -23.26
C GLY A 208 10.04 16.42 -23.87
N ALA A 209 10.96 15.88 -24.64
CA ALA A 209 10.85 14.52 -25.17
C ALA A 209 10.83 13.48 -24.03
N ASP A 210 11.68 13.65 -23.02
CA ASP A 210 11.73 12.79 -21.85
C ASP A 210 10.38 12.77 -21.12
N LEU A 211 9.70 13.92 -20.97
CA LEU A 211 8.38 14.00 -20.37
C LEU A 211 7.33 13.23 -21.18
N ASN A 212 7.33 13.38 -22.51
CA ASN A 212 6.38 12.68 -23.36
C ASN A 212 6.55 11.16 -23.24
N HIS A 213 7.76 10.67 -23.30
CA HIS A 213 8.06 9.24 -23.16
C HIS A 213 7.65 8.72 -21.79
N LEU A 214 7.90 9.45 -20.69
CA LEU A 214 7.44 9.04 -19.35
C LEU A 214 5.92 8.97 -19.28
N LYS A 215 5.19 9.91 -19.86
CA LYS A 215 3.72 9.89 -19.90
C LYS A 215 3.19 8.69 -20.71
N GLU A 216 3.81 8.38 -21.84
CA GLU A 216 3.47 7.23 -22.67
C GLU A 216 3.67 5.92 -21.91
N GLU A 217 4.81 5.73 -21.24
CA GLU A 217 5.11 4.54 -20.44
C GLU A 217 4.12 4.37 -19.28
N ILE A 218 3.81 5.44 -18.56
CA ILE A 218 2.84 5.43 -17.45
C ILE A 218 1.45 5.04 -17.97
N THR A 219 1.02 5.62 -19.10
CA THR A 219 -0.29 5.36 -19.68
C THR A 219 -0.39 3.95 -20.27
N ALA A 220 0.69 3.47 -20.88
CA ALA A 220 0.77 2.11 -21.41
C ALA A 220 0.70 1.04 -20.31
N PHE A 221 1.17 1.38 -19.11
CA PHE A 221 1.09 0.50 -17.96
C PHE A 221 -0.33 0.43 -17.40
N ASP A 222 -0.95 1.58 -17.12
CA ASP A 222 -2.32 1.67 -16.61
C ASP A 222 -2.94 3.01 -17.01
N THR A 223 -4.03 2.92 -17.74
CA THR A 223 -4.81 4.11 -18.17
C THR A 223 -5.35 4.92 -16.99
N GLY A 224 -5.62 4.29 -15.83
CA GLY A 224 -6.06 4.98 -14.61
C GLY A 224 -4.99 5.86 -13.98
N MET A 225 -3.71 5.64 -14.31
CA MET A 225 -2.63 6.52 -13.83
C MET A 225 -2.60 7.87 -14.56
N ALA A 226 -3.20 7.97 -15.74
CA ALA A 226 -3.31 9.23 -16.47
C ALA A 226 -4.25 10.24 -15.76
N ASP A 227 -5.18 9.75 -14.93
CA ASP A 227 -6.14 10.59 -14.19
C ASP A 227 -5.59 11.13 -12.88
N LYS A 228 -4.36 10.75 -12.51
CA LYS A 228 -3.70 11.21 -11.30
C LYS A 228 -3.16 12.63 -11.44
N SER A 229 -2.95 13.28 -10.29
CA SER A 229 -2.33 14.60 -10.28
C SER A 229 -0.86 14.48 -10.65
N LEU A 230 -0.49 15.03 -11.80
CA LEU A 230 0.89 15.07 -12.27
C LEU A 230 1.55 16.38 -11.87
N VAL A 231 2.74 16.29 -11.31
CA VAL A 231 3.64 17.41 -11.03
C VAL A 231 4.95 17.15 -11.74
N VAL A 232 5.48 18.11 -12.46
CA VAL A 232 6.74 17.96 -13.18
C VAL A 232 7.84 18.72 -12.45
N ALA A 233 8.96 18.08 -12.20
CA ALA A 233 10.14 18.67 -11.62
C ALA A 233 11.36 18.47 -12.54
N VAL A 234 11.92 19.57 -13.05
CA VAL A 234 13.17 19.58 -13.79
C VAL A 234 14.30 19.75 -12.80
N ASN A 235 15.06 18.69 -12.60
CA ASN A 235 16.16 18.61 -11.64
C ASN A 235 17.50 18.96 -12.28
N LYS A 236 18.51 19.17 -11.43
CA LYS A 236 19.90 19.48 -11.80
C LYS A 236 20.08 20.84 -12.45
N ILE A 237 19.24 21.82 -12.06
CA ILE A 237 19.39 23.21 -12.56
C ILE A 237 20.72 23.83 -12.15
N ASP A 238 21.41 23.25 -11.19
CA ASP A 238 22.78 23.64 -10.81
C ASP A 238 23.84 23.34 -11.91
N LEU A 239 23.46 22.56 -12.92
CA LEU A 239 24.30 22.25 -14.10
C LEU A 239 23.94 23.10 -15.33
N ILE A 240 22.86 23.87 -15.26
CA ILE A 240 22.40 24.76 -16.33
C ILE A 240 23.10 26.10 -16.17
N GLU A 241 23.84 26.53 -17.17
CA GLU A 241 24.68 27.74 -17.08
C GLU A 241 23.91 29.02 -17.34
N SER A 242 22.80 28.94 -18.08
CA SER A 242 22.05 30.11 -18.53
C SER A 242 20.61 30.12 -18.02
N ALA A 243 20.16 31.24 -17.46
CA ALA A 243 18.75 31.44 -17.12
C ALA A 243 17.83 31.35 -18.37
N GLY A 244 18.33 31.71 -19.53
CA GLY A 244 17.61 31.61 -20.80
C GLY A 244 17.23 30.17 -21.16
N GLU A 245 18.09 29.19 -20.85
CA GLU A 245 17.79 27.78 -21.08
C GLU A 245 16.62 27.28 -20.23
N LEU A 246 16.48 27.79 -18.99
CA LEU A 246 15.34 27.44 -18.14
C LEU A 246 14.03 28.03 -18.69
N ASP A 247 14.07 29.24 -19.27
CA ASP A 247 12.91 29.85 -19.90
C ASP A 247 12.53 29.11 -21.18
N GLU A 248 13.51 28.68 -21.98
CA GLU A 248 13.27 27.83 -23.16
C GLU A 248 12.60 26.51 -22.79
N ILE A 249 13.05 25.84 -21.73
CA ILE A 249 12.42 24.62 -21.23
C ILE A 249 10.98 24.90 -20.76
N ARG A 250 10.77 26.01 -20.01
CA ARG A 250 9.44 26.41 -19.50
C ARG A 250 8.44 26.65 -20.63
N ASP A 251 8.88 27.22 -21.73
CA ASP A 251 8.03 27.61 -22.86
C ASP A 251 7.68 26.45 -23.78
N LEU A 252 8.24 25.25 -23.55
CA LEU A 252 7.87 24.07 -24.32
C LEU A 252 6.39 23.72 -24.14
N PRO A 253 5.63 23.53 -25.22
CA PRO A 253 4.18 23.26 -25.16
C PRO A 253 3.79 22.03 -24.34
N VAL A 254 4.69 21.07 -24.18
CA VAL A 254 4.45 19.81 -23.43
C VAL A 254 4.22 20.05 -21.94
N PHE A 255 4.69 21.17 -21.38
CA PHE A 255 4.53 21.54 -19.98
C PHE A 255 3.26 22.37 -19.73
N ASN A 256 2.57 22.82 -20.79
CA ASN A 256 1.36 23.65 -20.62
C ASN A 256 0.30 22.92 -19.77
N GLY A 257 -0.21 23.66 -18.77
CA GLY A 257 -1.26 23.14 -17.88
C GLY A 257 -0.77 22.20 -16.77
N LEU A 258 0.53 21.94 -16.69
CA LEU A 258 1.13 21.13 -15.63
C LEU A 258 1.83 22.02 -14.59
N PRO A 259 1.73 21.71 -13.29
CA PRO A 259 2.61 22.31 -12.30
C PRO A 259 4.07 21.93 -12.60
N LEU A 260 4.89 22.95 -12.97
CA LEU A 260 6.28 22.78 -13.36
C LEU A 260 7.21 23.48 -12.36
N PHE A 261 8.20 22.74 -11.87
CA PHE A 261 9.19 23.22 -10.91
C PHE A 261 10.59 22.97 -11.41
N PHE A 262 11.46 23.97 -11.23
CA PHE A 262 12.88 23.87 -11.51
C PHE A 262 13.62 23.70 -10.19
N ILE A 263 14.34 22.60 -10.02
CA ILE A 263 14.95 22.23 -8.74
C ILE A 263 16.39 21.78 -8.90
N SER A 264 17.15 21.92 -7.83
CA SER A 264 18.38 21.16 -7.64
C SER A 264 18.28 20.35 -6.35
N ALA A 265 18.12 19.05 -6.49
CA ALA A 265 18.13 18.13 -5.36
C ALA A 265 19.48 18.15 -4.60
N LYS A 266 20.55 18.57 -5.27
CA LYS A 266 21.89 18.66 -4.70
C LYS A 266 22.08 19.91 -3.85
N THR A 267 21.60 21.07 -4.29
CA THR A 267 21.78 22.36 -3.59
C THR A 267 20.61 22.74 -2.70
N GLY A 268 19.46 22.08 -2.88
CA GLY A 268 18.22 22.41 -2.17
C GLY A 268 17.36 23.49 -2.84
N GLN A 269 17.82 24.06 -3.96
CA GLN A 269 17.08 25.11 -4.67
C GLN A 269 15.74 24.61 -5.21
N GLY A 270 14.65 25.37 -5.03
CA GLY A 270 13.30 25.06 -5.52
C GLY A 270 12.57 23.93 -4.81
N LEU A 271 13.17 23.27 -3.78
CA LEU A 271 12.56 22.13 -3.10
C LEU A 271 11.35 22.53 -2.25
N ASN A 272 11.39 23.69 -1.60
CA ASN A 272 10.29 24.14 -0.73
C ASN A 272 9.02 24.43 -1.55
N GLU A 273 9.15 25.03 -2.70
CA GLU A 273 8.06 25.32 -3.63
C GLU A 273 7.44 24.03 -4.16
N LEU A 274 8.27 23.05 -4.54
CA LEU A 274 7.82 21.71 -4.96
C LEU A 274 7.04 21.04 -3.83
N ILE A 275 7.61 20.94 -2.62
CA ILE A 275 6.98 20.32 -1.46
C ILE A 275 5.62 20.97 -1.17
N SER A 276 5.59 22.28 -1.03
CA SER A 276 4.35 23.02 -0.72
C SER A 276 3.26 22.83 -1.77
N SER A 277 3.64 22.77 -3.05
CA SER A 277 2.67 22.52 -4.13
C SER A 277 2.13 21.09 -4.10
N VAL A 278 3.00 20.08 -3.91
CA VAL A 278 2.58 18.68 -3.81
C VAL A 278 1.67 18.48 -2.60
N HIS A 279 1.98 19.07 -1.45
CA HIS A 279 1.13 18.98 -0.27
C HIS A 279 -0.23 19.61 -0.51
N ARG A 280 -0.29 20.79 -1.16
CA ARG A 280 -1.56 21.45 -1.51
C ARG A 280 -2.40 20.57 -2.43
N ILE A 281 -1.83 19.98 -3.47
CA ILE A 281 -2.53 19.09 -4.40
C ILE A 281 -3.06 17.86 -3.65
N ALA A 282 -2.25 17.26 -2.77
CA ALA A 282 -2.65 16.13 -1.94
C ALA A 282 -3.82 16.47 -1.01
N LEU A 283 -3.84 17.68 -0.45
CA LEU A 283 -4.95 18.19 0.37
C LEU A 283 -6.25 18.35 -0.43
N GLU A 284 -6.18 18.94 -1.61
CA GLU A 284 -7.34 19.17 -2.49
C GLU A 284 -8.01 17.85 -2.92
N LYS A 285 -7.25 16.78 -3.02
CA LYS A 285 -7.75 15.41 -3.34
C LYS A 285 -8.33 14.67 -2.13
N GLY A 286 -8.34 15.26 -0.94
CA GLY A 286 -8.91 14.62 0.25
C GLY A 286 -8.08 13.46 0.82
N ILE A 287 -6.80 13.35 0.43
CA ILE A 287 -5.86 12.31 0.89
C ILE A 287 -5.63 12.40 2.40
N VAL A 288 -6.15 13.42 3.01
CA VAL A 288 -5.86 13.80 4.37
C VAL A 288 -7.07 13.71 5.27
N GLU A 289 -7.49 12.51 5.61
CA GLU A 289 -8.05 12.27 6.93
C GLU A 289 -6.85 12.09 7.88
N THR A 290 -6.85 12.91 8.92
CA THR A 290 -5.85 12.98 9.99
C THR A 290 -5.32 11.60 10.40
N ARG A 291 -4.19 11.18 9.83
CA ARG A 291 -3.37 10.16 10.46
C ARG A 291 -2.59 10.85 11.57
N GLU A 292 -3.05 10.74 12.81
CA GLU A 292 -2.21 11.03 13.96
C GLU A 292 -0.99 10.10 13.86
N VAL A 293 0.14 10.65 13.44
CA VAL A 293 1.44 9.97 13.56
C VAL A 293 1.75 9.95 15.05
N LYS A 294 1.46 8.83 15.71
CA LYS A 294 2.00 8.59 17.05
C LYS A 294 3.51 8.55 16.95
N PRO A 295 4.23 9.25 17.86
CA PRO A 295 5.68 9.22 17.88
C PRO A 295 6.16 7.78 17.97
N GLU A 296 7.25 7.48 17.27
CA GLU A 296 7.95 6.19 17.28
C GLU A 296 8.04 5.64 18.70
N VAL A 297 7.31 4.57 18.97
CA VAL A 297 7.50 3.80 20.19
C VAL A 297 8.78 2.99 19.99
N VAL A 298 9.90 3.53 20.46
CA VAL A 298 11.15 2.79 20.56
C VAL A 298 10.89 1.59 21.48
N PHE A 299 10.69 0.43 20.86
CA PHE A 299 10.57 -0.83 21.60
C PHE A 299 11.90 -1.12 22.29
N ARG A 300 11.99 -0.85 23.59
CA ARG A 300 13.06 -1.34 24.43
C ARG A 300 12.63 -2.70 24.98
N PRO A 301 13.22 -3.82 24.52
CA PRO A 301 12.93 -5.12 25.10
C PRO A 301 13.33 -5.09 26.58
N LYS A 302 12.43 -5.50 27.46
CA LYS A 302 12.76 -5.73 28.87
C LYS A 302 13.82 -6.83 28.93
N PRO A 303 14.86 -6.70 29.76
CA PRO A 303 15.81 -7.77 29.98
C PRO A 303 15.06 -9.01 30.47
N VAL A 304 15.33 -10.15 29.85
CA VAL A 304 14.85 -11.46 30.32
C VAL A 304 15.62 -11.72 31.63
N ASP A 305 14.91 -11.67 32.75
CA ASP A 305 15.45 -12.05 34.05
C ASP A 305 15.71 -13.57 34.01
N ARG A 306 16.98 -13.93 33.84
CA ARG A 306 17.43 -15.32 33.99
C ARG A 306 17.54 -15.60 35.48
N ARG A 307 16.48 -16.09 36.06
CA ARG A 307 16.52 -16.80 37.32
C ARG A 307 15.66 -18.03 37.20
N ASP A 308 16.38 -19.13 37.37
CA ASP A 308 16.02 -20.55 37.57
C ASP A 308 15.77 -21.36 36.32
#